data_76c550b545d7ff3dd1482e5539b52baf
#
_entry.id   76c550b545d7ff3dd1482e5539b52baf
#
_cell.length_a   1.000
_cell.length_b   1.000
_cell.length_c   1.000
_cell.angle_alpha   90.00
_cell.angle_beta   90.00
_cell.angle_gamma   90.00
#
_symmetry.space_group_name_H-M   'P 1'
#
loop_
_entity.id
_entity.type
_entity.pdbx_description
1 polymer ?
#
loop_
_entity_poly.entity_id
_entity_poly.type
_entity_poly.pdbx_seq_one_letter_code
_entity_poly.pdbx_strand_id
1 'polypeptide(L)'
;ALARANWKGSGDKSVEERWFKIREEINPTEFLGYEFDKAEGVVIKISKDGKFVDSASTGDEVEVITNQTPFYGESGGQVGDQGYIFNSNCKIKINDTQKKMGDLFVHYGKIEKGSISLGQNVNLEIDVLKRNNSKAYHSATHLLHESLRRTLGKHVTQKGSLVSPERLRFDFSHNKPIDEDEMLIIHGVVTVIVAASSDVRRRI
;
A
#
# COMPACT_ATOMS: atom_id res chain seq x y z
N ALA A 1 -9.94 -15.84 -17.38
CA ALA A 1 -10.23 -14.72 -18.28
C ALA A 1 -10.83 -13.51 -17.54
N LEU A 2 -11.68 -13.71 -16.52
CA LEU A 2 -12.34 -12.63 -15.76
C LEU A 2 -11.38 -11.84 -14.84
N ALA A 3 -10.30 -12.45 -14.34
CA ALA A 3 -9.32 -11.76 -13.49
C ALA A 3 -8.46 -10.74 -14.27
N ARG A 4 -8.29 -10.92 -15.58
CA ARG A 4 -7.59 -9.95 -16.45
C ARG A 4 -8.46 -8.77 -16.88
N ALA A 5 -9.78 -8.92 -16.86
CA ALA A 5 -10.69 -7.83 -17.28
C ALA A 5 -10.83 -6.72 -16.23
N ASN A 6 -10.52 -7.00 -14.95
CA ASN A 6 -10.55 -6.01 -13.87
C ASN A 6 -9.16 -5.46 -13.49
N TRP A 7 -8.10 -5.98 -14.09
CA TRP A 7 -6.79 -5.35 -14.01
C TRP A 7 -6.78 -4.23 -15.05
N LYS A 8 -7.11 -3.02 -14.63
CA LYS A 8 -6.76 -1.81 -15.37
C LYS A 8 -5.24 -1.77 -15.36
N GLY A 9 -4.66 -2.41 -16.37
CA GLY A 9 -3.23 -2.38 -16.61
C GLY A 9 -2.74 -0.95 -16.54
N SER A 10 -1.58 -0.80 -15.97
CA SER A 10 -0.83 0.43 -15.83
C SER A 10 -1.12 1.42 -16.95
N GLY A 11 -1.94 2.37 -16.62
CA GLY A 11 -1.84 3.69 -17.17
C GLY A 11 -2.22 3.91 -18.59
N ASP A 12 -3.23 4.67 -18.71
CA ASP A 12 -3.31 5.64 -19.81
C ASP A 12 -1.92 6.30 -19.95
N LYS A 13 -1.31 6.20 -21.12
CA LYS A 13 0.04 6.77 -21.38
C LYS A 13 0.16 8.23 -20.93
N SER A 14 -0.94 8.99 -20.99
CA SER A 14 -1.03 10.37 -20.52
C SER A 14 -0.83 10.50 -19.00
N VAL A 15 -1.24 9.50 -18.22
CA VAL A 15 -1.05 9.49 -16.75
C VAL A 15 0.41 9.21 -16.41
N GLU A 16 1.07 8.30 -17.14
CA GLU A 16 2.49 8.03 -16.96
C GLU A 16 3.36 9.24 -17.34
N GLU A 17 3.08 9.89 -18.47
CA GLU A 17 3.80 11.12 -18.90
C GLU A 17 3.71 12.24 -17.87
N ARG A 18 2.58 12.40 -17.17
CA ARG A 18 2.40 13.37 -16.10
C ARG A 18 3.39 13.15 -14.97
N TRP A 19 3.56 11.91 -14.54
CA TRP A 19 4.46 11.57 -13.44
C TRP A 19 5.94 11.69 -13.84
N PHE A 20 6.28 11.41 -15.07
CA PHE A 20 7.62 11.65 -15.61
C PHE A 20 8.02 13.11 -15.49
N LYS A 21 7.18 14.04 -15.97
CA LYS A 21 7.43 15.48 -15.89
C LYS A 21 7.62 15.93 -14.44
N ILE A 22 6.75 15.49 -13.56
CA ILE A 22 6.86 15.83 -12.13
C ILE A 22 8.16 15.29 -11.52
N ARG A 23 8.55 14.07 -11.88
CA ARG A 23 9.79 13.46 -11.35
C ARG A 23 11.05 14.21 -11.78
N GLU A 24 11.03 14.91 -12.92
CA GLU A 24 12.11 15.79 -13.35
C GLU A 24 12.14 17.13 -12.60
N GLU A 25 10.99 17.59 -12.08
CA GLU A 25 10.85 18.87 -11.38
C GLU A 25 11.10 18.77 -9.87
N ILE A 26 10.85 17.63 -9.25
CA ILE A 26 10.91 17.45 -7.80
C ILE A 26 11.84 16.32 -7.38
N ASN A 27 12.36 16.41 -6.17
CA ASN A 27 13.16 15.35 -5.57
C ASN A 27 12.31 14.11 -5.23
N PRO A 28 12.94 12.92 -5.09
CA PRO A 28 12.28 11.74 -4.56
C PRO A 28 11.61 12.03 -3.21
N THR A 29 10.50 11.36 -2.95
CA THR A 29 9.90 11.36 -1.62
C THR A 29 10.74 10.49 -0.68
N GLU A 30 11.17 11.01 0.45
CA GLU A 30 11.85 10.23 1.48
C GLU A 30 10.84 9.34 2.21
N PHE A 31 11.08 8.03 2.22
CA PHE A 31 10.20 7.08 2.89
C PHE A 31 10.67 6.78 4.31
N LEU A 32 9.87 7.20 5.29
CA LEU A 32 10.15 7.05 6.73
C LEU A 32 9.38 5.90 7.39
N GLY A 33 8.51 5.23 6.65
CA GLY A 33 7.53 4.26 7.19
C GLY A 33 8.10 2.91 7.64
N TYR A 34 9.43 2.69 7.58
CA TYR A 34 10.06 1.57 8.26
C TYR A 34 10.19 1.78 9.76
N GLU A 35 10.41 3.02 10.18
CA GLU A 35 10.71 3.37 11.57
C GLU A 35 9.57 4.16 12.24
N PHE A 36 8.82 4.96 11.44
CA PHE A 36 7.83 5.90 11.96
C PHE A 36 6.44 5.66 11.39
N ASP A 37 5.44 5.76 12.26
CA ASP A 37 4.02 5.74 11.91
C ASP A 37 3.47 7.17 11.68
N LYS A 38 4.25 8.19 12.07
CA LYS A 38 3.94 9.62 11.92
C LYS A 38 5.18 10.37 11.47
N ALA A 39 4.96 11.42 10.68
CA ALA A 39 6.03 12.33 10.27
C ALA A 39 5.46 13.73 10.02
N GLU A 40 6.33 14.72 10.06
CA GLU A 40 6.05 16.03 9.48
C GLU A 40 6.52 16.03 8.02
N GLY A 41 5.91 16.86 7.19
CA GLY A 41 6.33 17.01 5.80
C GLY A 41 5.87 18.33 5.21
N VAL A 42 6.38 18.61 4.03
CA VAL A 42 6.00 19.79 3.23
C VAL A 42 5.25 19.34 2.00
N VAL A 43 4.14 19.98 1.67
CA VAL A 43 3.37 19.71 0.45
C VAL A 43 4.12 20.23 -0.77
N ILE A 44 4.53 19.33 -1.64
CA ILE A 44 5.32 19.63 -2.84
C ILE A 44 4.45 19.79 -4.07
N LYS A 45 3.44 18.93 -4.24
CA LYS A 45 2.48 19.01 -5.36
C LYS A 45 1.09 18.60 -4.87
N ILE A 46 0.08 19.22 -5.49
CA ILE A 46 -1.33 18.87 -5.32
C ILE A 46 -1.92 18.67 -6.71
N SER A 47 -2.67 17.60 -6.91
CA SER A 47 -3.44 17.37 -8.13
C SER A 47 -4.92 17.20 -7.77
N LYS A 48 -5.79 17.77 -8.58
CA LYS A 48 -7.25 17.63 -8.53
C LYS A 48 -7.76 17.40 -9.93
N ASP A 49 -8.65 16.41 -10.11
CA ASP A 49 -9.22 16.05 -11.43
C ASP A 49 -8.13 15.84 -12.51
N GLY A 50 -7.01 15.25 -12.12
CA GLY A 50 -5.87 14.98 -13.01
C GLY A 50 -5.04 16.20 -13.39
N LYS A 51 -5.28 17.38 -12.82
CA LYS A 51 -4.52 18.62 -13.08
C LYS A 51 -3.81 19.09 -11.82
N PHE A 52 -2.58 19.59 -11.97
CA PHE A 52 -1.86 20.21 -10.87
C PHE A 52 -2.45 21.56 -10.53
N VAL A 53 -2.60 21.81 -9.23
CA VAL A 53 -3.17 23.05 -8.67
C VAL A 53 -2.33 23.54 -7.52
N ASP A 54 -2.39 24.85 -7.23
CA ASP A 54 -1.64 25.46 -6.11
C ASP A 54 -2.35 25.26 -4.77
N SER A 55 -3.67 25.01 -4.79
CA SER A 55 -4.47 24.78 -3.59
C SER A 55 -5.73 23.96 -3.89
N ALA A 56 -6.27 23.35 -2.83
CA ALA A 56 -7.54 22.62 -2.86
C ALA A 56 -8.27 22.79 -1.52
N SER A 57 -9.59 22.55 -1.49
CA SER A 57 -10.46 22.85 -0.35
C SER A 57 -11.42 21.70 0.00
N THR A 58 -12.12 21.87 1.10
CA THR A 58 -13.11 20.91 1.62
C THR A 58 -14.02 20.34 0.53
N GLY A 59 -14.11 19.01 0.50
CA GLY A 59 -14.91 18.25 -0.46
C GLY A 59 -14.13 17.76 -1.69
N ASP A 60 -12.98 18.38 -1.98
CA ASP A 60 -12.14 17.99 -3.12
C ASP A 60 -11.50 16.63 -2.90
N GLU A 61 -11.49 15.81 -3.95
CA GLU A 61 -10.61 14.64 -4.06
C GLU A 61 -9.27 15.08 -4.62
N VAL A 62 -8.21 14.69 -3.94
CA VAL A 62 -6.86 15.19 -4.24
C VAL A 62 -5.83 14.07 -4.26
N GLU A 63 -4.79 14.31 -5.04
CA GLU A 63 -3.53 13.58 -4.99
C GLU A 63 -2.48 14.52 -4.41
N VAL A 64 -1.86 14.14 -3.30
CA VAL A 64 -0.87 14.99 -2.60
C VAL A 64 0.48 14.30 -2.60
N ILE A 65 1.52 15.05 -2.95
CA ILE A 65 2.93 14.62 -2.84
C ILE A 65 3.59 15.50 -1.79
N THR A 66 4.29 14.86 -0.86
CA THR A 66 5.11 15.51 0.17
C THR A 66 6.58 15.18 -0.01
N ASN A 67 7.48 15.97 0.57
CA ASN A 67 8.93 15.74 0.52
C ASN A 67 9.33 14.43 1.21
N GLN A 68 8.59 14.03 2.24
CA GLN A 68 8.79 12.79 2.99
C GLN A 68 7.46 12.22 3.47
N THR A 69 7.41 10.92 3.77
CA THR A 69 6.18 10.25 4.17
C THR A 69 6.41 8.97 4.99
N PRO A 70 5.57 8.68 6.01
CA PRO A 70 5.52 7.37 6.66
C PRO A 70 4.60 6.38 5.92
N PHE A 71 3.83 6.83 4.90
CA PHE A 71 2.86 6.01 4.18
C PHE A 71 3.56 5.06 3.21
N TYR A 72 3.33 3.76 3.35
CA TYR A 72 3.76 2.76 2.37
C TYR A 72 2.99 2.93 1.06
N GLY A 73 3.70 3.09 -0.03
CA GLY A 73 3.10 3.12 -1.37
C GLY A 73 2.89 1.71 -1.90
N GLU A 74 1.75 1.45 -2.53
CA GLU A 74 1.41 0.16 -3.12
C GLU A 74 2.58 -0.42 -3.91
N SER A 75 3.00 -1.62 -3.54
CA SER A 75 4.12 -2.34 -4.15
C SER A 75 4.09 -3.83 -3.80
N GLY A 76 4.57 -4.68 -4.73
CA GLY A 76 4.74 -6.11 -4.46
C GLY A 76 3.46 -6.86 -4.10
N GLY A 77 2.30 -6.36 -4.52
CA GLY A 77 0.99 -6.93 -4.19
C GLY A 77 0.41 -6.48 -2.85
N GLN A 78 1.14 -5.69 -2.05
CA GLN A 78 0.61 -5.05 -0.85
C GLN A 78 0.02 -3.69 -1.22
N VAL A 79 -1.23 -3.44 -0.79
CA VAL A 79 -1.91 -2.15 -0.97
C VAL A 79 -1.22 -1.02 -0.23
N GLY A 80 -1.43 0.22 -0.69
CA GLY A 80 -0.93 1.42 -0.05
C GLY A 80 -1.58 1.68 1.32
N ASP A 81 -0.88 2.45 2.15
CA ASP A 81 -1.41 2.83 3.44
C ASP A 81 -2.52 3.86 3.33
N GLN A 82 -3.33 3.85 4.38
CA GLN A 82 -4.38 4.82 4.64
C GLN A 82 -4.07 5.59 5.92
N GLY A 83 -4.72 6.75 6.09
CA GLY A 83 -4.52 7.56 7.27
C GLY A 83 -4.95 9.01 7.05
N TYR A 84 -4.19 9.94 7.63
CA TYR A 84 -4.50 11.36 7.55
C TYR A 84 -3.26 12.20 7.23
N ILE A 85 -3.47 13.24 6.42
CA ILE A 85 -2.55 14.38 6.26
C ILE A 85 -3.27 15.61 6.80
N PHE A 86 -2.69 16.34 7.73
CA PHE A 86 -3.38 17.43 8.39
C PHE A 86 -2.43 18.51 8.92
N ASN A 87 -3.00 19.71 9.12
CA ASN A 87 -2.38 20.80 9.88
C ASN A 87 -3.48 21.55 10.67
N SER A 88 -3.19 22.72 11.23
CA SER A 88 -4.16 23.53 11.97
C SER A 88 -5.39 23.92 11.15
N ASN A 89 -5.24 24.02 9.82
CA ASN A 89 -6.24 24.58 8.91
C ASN A 89 -6.88 23.54 7.98
N CYS A 90 -6.30 22.34 7.88
CA CYS A 90 -6.73 21.33 6.92
C CYS A 90 -6.67 19.93 7.51
N LYS A 91 -7.61 19.08 7.07
CA LYS A 91 -7.58 17.63 7.31
C LYS A 91 -7.97 16.89 6.04
N ILE A 92 -7.07 16.03 5.57
CA ILE A 92 -7.24 15.19 4.40
C ILE A 92 -7.27 13.73 4.87
N LYS A 93 -8.33 13.00 4.54
CA LYS A 93 -8.38 11.56 4.74
C LYS A 93 -7.74 10.88 3.54
N ILE A 94 -6.68 10.13 3.78
CA ILE A 94 -5.97 9.36 2.76
C ILE A 94 -6.57 7.95 2.69
N ASN A 95 -7.05 7.59 1.51
CA ASN A 95 -7.70 6.32 1.24
C ASN A 95 -6.78 5.31 0.57
N ASP A 96 -5.71 5.78 -0.08
CA ASP A 96 -4.69 4.96 -0.75
C ASP A 96 -3.39 5.73 -0.92
N THR A 97 -2.29 5.02 -1.00
CA THR A 97 -0.98 5.59 -1.32
C THR A 97 -0.31 4.74 -2.40
N GLN A 98 0.06 5.37 -3.50
CA GLN A 98 0.69 4.69 -4.62
C GLN A 98 2.12 5.17 -4.83
N LYS A 99 2.98 4.25 -5.23
CA LYS A 99 4.36 4.54 -5.61
C LYS A 99 4.45 4.71 -7.12
N LYS A 100 4.74 5.92 -7.58
CA LYS A 100 4.93 6.25 -8.99
C LYS A 100 6.41 6.44 -9.30
N MET A 101 6.83 6.10 -10.52
CA MET A 101 8.21 6.27 -11.01
C MET A 101 9.29 5.69 -10.08
N GLY A 102 8.92 4.74 -9.20
CA GLY A 102 9.84 4.06 -8.28
C GLY A 102 10.09 4.77 -6.95
N ASP A 103 9.91 6.09 -6.85
CA ASP A 103 10.29 6.88 -5.68
C ASP A 103 9.41 8.11 -5.38
N LEU A 104 8.33 8.31 -6.12
CA LEU A 104 7.29 9.28 -5.82
C LEU A 104 6.13 8.61 -5.08
N PHE A 105 5.85 9.07 -3.85
CA PHE A 105 4.70 8.61 -3.08
C PHE A 105 3.55 9.58 -3.24
N VAL A 106 2.47 9.10 -3.85
CA VAL A 106 1.26 9.88 -4.15
C VAL A 106 0.15 9.44 -3.21
N HIS A 107 -0.33 10.37 -2.37
CA HIS A 107 -1.38 10.13 -1.40
C HIS A 107 -2.73 10.52 -2.01
N TYR A 108 -3.61 9.55 -2.19
CA TYR A 108 -4.96 9.74 -2.74
C TYR A 108 -5.96 9.91 -1.59
N GLY A 109 -6.67 11.02 -1.58
CA GLY A 109 -7.57 11.30 -0.47
C GLY A 109 -8.59 12.37 -0.76
N LYS A 110 -9.40 12.65 0.28
CA LYS A 110 -10.44 13.68 0.24
C LYS A 110 -10.21 14.69 1.37
N ILE A 111 -10.34 15.96 1.05
CA ILE A 111 -10.27 17.03 2.05
C ILE A 111 -11.57 17.03 2.86
N GLU A 112 -11.49 16.60 4.12
CA GLU A 112 -12.64 16.59 5.04
C GLU A 112 -12.90 17.98 5.62
N LYS A 113 -11.85 18.80 5.81
CA LYS A 113 -11.96 20.13 6.42
C LYS A 113 -10.86 21.05 5.93
N GLY A 114 -11.24 22.32 5.69
CA GLY A 114 -10.33 23.41 5.42
C GLY A 114 -9.75 23.44 4.01
N SER A 115 -8.52 23.92 3.87
CA SER A 115 -7.82 23.99 2.58
C SER A 115 -6.33 23.74 2.75
N ILE A 116 -5.74 23.18 1.69
CA ILE A 116 -4.31 22.89 1.59
C ILE A 116 -3.70 23.63 0.42
N SER A 117 -2.46 24.10 0.56
CA SER A 117 -1.72 24.78 -0.49
C SER A 117 -0.29 24.26 -0.59
N LEU A 118 0.35 24.50 -1.73
CA LEU A 118 1.77 24.18 -1.94
C LEU A 118 2.65 24.86 -0.87
N GLY A 119 3.71 24.19 -0.47
CA GLY A 119 4.69 24.68 0.50
C GLY A 119 4.23 24.64 1.95
N GLN A 120 3.00 24.23 2.26
CA GLN A 120 2.52 24.13 3.63
C GLN A 120 3.14 22.94 4.37
N ASN A 121 3.48 23.17 5.65
CA ASN A 121 3.83 22.10 6.56
C ASN A 121 2.57 21.30 6.95
N VAL A 122 2.71 20.00 6.99
CA VAL A 122 1.65 19.05 7.35
C VAL A 122 2.19 17.94 8.24
N ASN A 123 1.32 17.39 9.07
CA ASN A 123 1.54 16.15 9.78
C ASN A 123 0.95 15.00 8.95
N LEU A 124 1.68 13.92 8.86
CA LEU A 124 1.29 12.69 8.19
C LEU A 124 1.16 11.59 9.25
N GLU A 125 0.02 10.92 9.30
CA GLU A 125 -0.25 9.86 10.27
C GLU A 125 -0.97 8.69 9.59
N ILE A 126 -0.34 7.51 9.61
CA ILE A 126 -0.93 6.30 9.03
C ILE A 126 -1.97 5.69 9.98
N ASP A 127 -2.89 4.90 9.42
CA ASP A 127 -3.72 3.98 10.19
C ASP A 127 -2.86 2.77 10.63
N VAL A 128 -2.33 2.87 11.85
CA VAL A 128 -1.42 1.86 12.43
C VAL A 128 -2.06 0.48 12.51
N LEU A 129 -3.37 0.41 12.78
CA LEU A 129 -4.07 -0.88 12.86
C LEU A 129 -4.10 -1.55 11.49
N LYS A 130 -4.46 -0.82 10.45
CA LYS A 130 -4.46 -1.32 9.07
C LYS A 130 -3.06 -1.73 8.62
N ARG A 131 -2.05 -0.90 8.89
CA ARG A 131 -0.65 -1.22 8.60
C ARG A 131 -0.20 -2.53 9.26
N ASN A 132 -0.52 -2.71 10.55
CA ASN A 132 -0.14 -3.92 11.28
C ASN A 132 -0.85 -5.16 10.73
N ASN A 133 -2.11 -5.05 10.35
CA ASN A 133 -2.83 -6.12 9.68
C ASN A 133 -2.18 -6.48 8.33
N SER A 134 -1.86 -5.48 7.50
CA SER A 134 -1.16 -5.70 6.23
C SER A 134 0.20 -6.38 6.43
N LYS A 135 0.99 -5.96 7.42
CA LYS A 135 2.26 -6.61 7.78
C LYS A 135 2.08 -8.08 8.17
N ALA A 136 1.02 -8.39 8.95
CA ALA A 136 0.69 -9.75 9.35
C ALA A 136 0.31 -10.62 8.13
N TYR A 137 -0.56 -10.12 7.26
CA TYR A 137 -0.95 -10.82 6.03
C TYR A 137 0.20 -10.95 5.03
N HIS A 138 1.09 -9.97 4.95
CA HIS A 138 2.30 -10.06 4.13
C HIS A 138 3.21 -11.22 4.60
N SER A 139 3.46 -11.30 5.90
CA SER A 139 4.20 -12.41 6.48
C SER A 139 3.51 -13.75 6.26
N ALA A 140 2.18 -13.81 6.46
CA ALA A 140 1.38 -15.01 6.22
C ALA A 140 1.45 -15.45 4.74
N THR A 141 1.52 -14.53 3.79
CA THR A 141 1.67 -14.83 2.36
C THR A 141 2.98 -15.57 2.07
N HIS A 142 4.09 -15.15 2.66
CA HIS A 142 5.38 -15.84 2.52
C HIS A 142 5.33 -17.24 3.12
N LEU A 143 4.72 -17.39 4.30
CA LEU A 143 4.56 -18.68 4.97
C LEU A 143 3.67 -19.63 4.16
N LEU A 144 2.58 -19.11 3.62
CA LEU A 144 1.69 -19.87 2.74
C LEU A 144 2.45 -20.35 1.50
N HIS A 145 3.21 -19.49 0.85
CA HIS A 145 4.01 -19.86 -0.32
C HIS A 145 5.01 -20.98 -0.01
N GLU A 146 5.74 -20.86 1.10
CA GLU A 146 6.70 -21.88 1.50
C GLU A 146 6.01 -23.19 1.89
N SER A 147 4.87 -23.14 2.60
CA SER A 147 4.08 -24.34 2.92
C SER A 147 3.58 -25.05 1.68
N LEU A 148 3.04 -24.31 0.70
CA LEU A 148 2.62 -24.84 -0.60
C LEU A 148 3.79 -25.53 -1.33
N ARG A 149 4.98 -24.92 -1.34
CA ARG A 149 6.16 -25.51 -1.99
C ARG A 149 6.67 -26.78 -1.30
N ARG A 150 6.61 -26.84 0.03
CA ARG A 150 7.00 -28.04 0.79
C ARG A 150 6.03 -29.19 0.59
N THR A 151 4.72 -28.90 0.55
CA THR A 151 3.68 -29.91 0.46
C THR A 151 3.45 -30.39 -0.99
N LEU A 152 3.33 -29.44 -1.94
CA LEU A 152 2.97 -29.74 -3.32
C LEU A 152 4.18 -29.88 -4.26
N GLY A 153 5.34 -29.36 -3.86
CA GLY A 153 6.58 -29.46 -4.64
C GLY A 153 7.14 -28.13 -5.14
N LYS A 154 8.40 -28.15 -5.55
CA LYS A 154 9.18 -26.96 -5.98
C LYS A 154 8.67 -26.28 -7.25
N HIS A 155 7.77 -26.93 -8.01
CA HIS A 155 7.14 -26.37 -9.22
C HIS A 155 6.11 -25.28 -8.89
N VAL A 156 5.66 -25.19 -7.63
CA VAL A 156 4.76 -24.14 -7.18
C VAL A 156 5.46 -22.78 -7.29
N THR A 157 4.90 -21.92 -8.15
CA THR A 157 5.39 -20.55 -8.36
C THR A 157 4.25 -19.55 -8.19
N GLN A 158 4.55 -18.42 -7.57
CA GLN A 158 3.61 -17.33 -7.44
C GLN A 158 3.23 -16.78 -8.82
N LYS A 159 1.94 -16.56 -9.06
CA LYS A 159 1.37 -15.94 -10.26
C LYS A 159 0.72 -14.60 -9.97
N GLY A 160 0.32 -14.36 -8.74
CA GLY A 160 -0.24 -13.12 -8.27
C GLY A 160 -0.30 -13.09 -6.74
N SER A 161 -0.40 -11.90 -6.19
CA SER A 161 -0.57 -11.68 -4.76
C SER A 161 -1.38 -10.41 -4.52
N LEU A 162 -2.23 -10.43 -3.51
CA LEU A 162 -2.87 -9.25 -2.95
C LEU A 162 -2.80 -9.35 -1.43
N VAL A 163 -2.24 -8.33 -0.81
CA VAL A 163 -2.17 -8.18 0.64
C VAL A 163 -2.85 -6.87 1.03
N SER A 164 -3.93 -6.96 1.79
CA SER A 164 -4.68 -5.82 2.33
C SER A 164 -4.89 -5.98 3.84
N PRO A 165 -5.35 -4.93 4.54
CA PRO A 165 -5.66 -5.03 5.97
C PRO A 165 -6.74 -6.05 6.32
N GLU A 166 -7.59 -6.42 5.35
CA GLU A 166 -8.74 -7.31 5.54
C GLU A 166 -8.48 -8.75 5.10
N ARG A 167 -7.54 -8.94 4.13
CA ARG A 167 -7.31 -10.25 3.52
C ARG A 167 -6.00 -10.34 2.76
N LEU A 168 -5.58 -11.59 2.54
CA LEU A 168 -4.58 -11.93 1.54
C LEU A 168 -5.21 -12.76 0.41
N ARG A 169 -4.66 -12.65 -0.80
CA ARG A 169 -4.88 -13.58 -1.91
C ARG A 169 -3.54 -13.99 -2.45
N PHE A 170 -3.39 -15.27 -2.71
CA PHE A 170 -2.17 -15.81 -3.29
C PHE A 170 -2.52 -16.72 -4.46
N ASP A 171 -2.17 -16.31 -5.67
CA ASP A 171 -2.39 -17.06 -6.88
C ASP A 171 -1.11 -17.82 -7.24
N PHE A 172 -1.19 -19.12 -7.47
CA PHE A 172 -0.02 -19.94 -7.76
C PHE A 172 -0.27 -20.97 -8.85
N SER A 173 0.80 -21.53 -9.42
CA SER A 173 0.73 -22.62 -10.40
C SER A 173 0.76 -23.96 -9.70
N HIS A 174 -0.20 -24.82 -10.04
CA HIS A 174 -0.22 -26.24 -9.70
C HIS A 174 -0.97 -27.01 -10.79
N ASN A 175 -0.61 -28.26 -11.01
CA ASN A 175 -1.08 -29.06 -12.15
C ASN A 175 -2.26 -30.01 -11.83
N LYS A 176 -2.63 -30.12 -10.57
CA LYS A 176 -3.78 -30.92 -10.09
C LYS A 176 -4.54 -30.16 -8.99
N PRO A 177 -5.79 -30.52 -8.69
CA PRO A 177 -6.47 -30.05 -7.48
C PRO A 177 -5.67 -30.45 -6.22
N ILE A 178 -5.68 -29.59 -5.20
CA ILE A 178 -5.13 -29.90 -3.88
C ILE A 178 -6.11 -30.87 -3.21
N ASP A 179 -5.63 -31.99 -2.69
CA ASP A 179 -6.45 -32.92 -1.94
C ASP A 179 -6.62 -32.49 -0.46
N GLU A 180 -7.50 -33.20 0.27
CA GLU A 180 -7.85 -32.83 1.65
C GLU A 180 -6.67 -32.95 2.60
N ASP A 181 -5.82 -33.98 2.43
CA ASP A 181 -4.65 -34.21 3.28
C ASP A 181 -3.59 -33.13 3.02
N GLU A 182 -3.32 -32.80 1.76
CA GLU A 182 -2.44 -31.70 1.36
C GLU A 182 -2.95 -30.37 1.95
N MET A 183 -4.26 -30.12 1.91
CA MET A 183 -4.87 -28.91 2.44
C MET A 183 -4.72 -28.81 3.97
N LEU A 184 -4.91 -29.93 4.69
CA LEU A 184 -4.75 -29.97 6.15
C LEU A 184 -3.31 -29.67 6.56
N ILE A 185 -2.31 -30.20 5.85
CA ILE A 185 -0.90 -29.92 6.11
C ILE A 185 -0.59 -28.43 5.88
N ILE A 186 -1.02 -27.88 4.75
CA ILE A 186 -0.79 -26.46 4.42
C ILE A 186 -1.43 -25.56 5.48
N HIS A 187 -2.67 -25.82 5.86
CA HIS A 187 -3.39 -25.05 6.89
C HIS A 187 -2.71 -25.17 8.25
N GLY A 188 -2.30 -26.38 8.65
CA GLY A 188 -1.62 -26.63 9.93
C GLY A 188 -0.32 -25.84 10.06
N VAL A 189 0.53 -25.84 9.04
CA VAL A 189 1.80 -25.08 9.03
C VAL A 189 1.55 -23.58 9.17
N VAL A 190 0.63 -23.02 8.40
CA VAL A 190 0.30 -21.58 8.45
C VAL A 190 -0.26 -21.20 9.81
N THR A 191 -1.16 -22.00 10.39
CA THR A 191 -1.80 -21.73 11.68
C THR A 191 -0.78 -21.75 12.83
N VAL A 192 0.10 -22.74 12.88
CA VAL A 192 1.11 -22.86 13.95
C VAL A 192 2.07 -21.67 13.94
N ILE A 193 2.51 -21.22 12.77
CA ILE A 193 3.46 -20.12 12.68
C ILE A 193 2.80 -18.77 13.02
N VAL A 194 1.56 -18.56 12.61
CA VAL A 194 0.80 -17.34 12.98
C VAL A 194 0.55 -17.29 14.49
N ALA A 195 0.19 -18.42 15.13
CA ALA A 195 0.02 -18.51 16.57
C ALA A 195 1.32 -18.24 17.33
N ALA A 196 2.45 -18.84 16.91
CA ALA A 196 3.75 -18.61 17.50
C ALA A 196 4.20 -17.13 17.41
N SER A 197 3.91 -16.46 16.29
CA SER A 197 4.22 -15.04 16.10
C SER A 197 3.37 -14.12 17.00
N SER A 198 2.15 -14.50 17.37
CA SER A 198 1.29 -13.74 18.27
C SER A 198 1.73 -13.87 19.73
N ASP A 199 2.29 -15.00 20.15
CA ASP A 199 2.81 -15.22 21.50
C ASP A 199 4.12 -14.44 21.78
N VAL A 200 4.96 -14.26 20.77
CA VAL A 200 6.18 -13.44 20.88
C VAL A 200 5.83 -11.97 21.15
N ARG A 201 4.77 -11.45 20.56
CA ARG A 201 4.33 -10.05 20.76
C ARG A 201 3.68 -9.80 22.13
N ARG A 202 3.25 -10.84 22.85
CA ARG A 202 2.68 -10.70 24.21
C ARG A 202 3.74 -10.72 25.30
N ARG A 203 5.01 -10.97 24.98
CA ARG A 203 6.12 -11.06 25.93
C ARG A 203 7.14 -9.92 25.84
N ILE A 204 6.85 -8.89 25.01
CA ILE A 204 7.56 -7.62 24.94
C ILE A 204 6.56 -6.52 25.31
#